data_6df7f8b83416cc25c497c21a15f928a7
#
_entry.id   6df7f8b83416cc25c497c21a15f928a7
#
_cell.length_a   1.000
_cell.length_b   1.000
_cell.length_c   1.000
_cell.angle_alpha   90.00
_cell.angle_beta   90.00
_cell.angle_gamma   90.00
#
_symmetry.space_group_name_H-M   'P 1'
#
loop_
_entity.id
_entity.type
_entity.pdbx_description
1 polymer ?
#
loop_
_entity_poly.entity_id
_entity_poly.type
_entity_poly.pdbx_seq_one_letter_code
_entity_poly.pdbx_strand_id
1 'polypeptide(L)'
;MKQSKSNLIKCLAFLLVMFLVPTLAMAEEISVGEKMNDFFGSMGFAQLEGNWLCLVMIAVSLVLFYLAIVKKFEPLLLLPIAFGMLLTNLPGAGLYHPELFAEGHVHWKNFADANNVGLLDYLYLGVKLGIYPCLIFLGVGAMTDFGPLLANPKSFLLGAAAQVAIFATFFGALALGFSYEQAGSIGII
;
A
#
# COMPACT_ATOMS: atom_id res chain seq x y z
N MET A 1 -42.97 47.11 8.72
CA MET A 1 -41.71 46.48 9.17
C MET A 1 -41.87 45.43 10.29
N LYS A 2 -42.90 45.46 11.11
CA LYS A 2 -43.09 44.55 12.26
C LYS A 2 -43.57 43.15 11.82
N GLN A 3 -44.33 43.04 10.73
CA GLN A 3 -44.91 41.77 10.19
C GLN A 3 -43.88 40.91 9.47
N SER A 4 -42.89 41.53 8.81
CA SER A 4 -41.83 40.81 8.11
C SER A 4 -40.89 40.05 9.08
N LYS A 5 -40.56 40.67 10.24
CA LYS A 5 -39.74 40.03 11.28
C LYS A 5 -40.45 38.82 11.92
N SER A 6 -41.79 38.89 12.09
CA SER A 6 -42.58 37.76 12.61
C SER A 6 -42.56 36.58 11.68
N ASN A 7 -42.67 36.77 10.37
CA ASN A 7 -42.64 35.69 9.39
C ASN A 7 -41.23 35.07 9.26
N LEU A 8 -40.18 35.88 9.37
CA LEU A 8 -38.79 35.40 9.39
C LEU A 8 -38.51 34.49 10.60
N ILE A 9 -39.00 34.89 11.78
CA ILE A 9 -38.84 34.10 13.01
C ILE A 9 -39.59 32.77 12.90
N LYS A 10 -40.81 32.77 12.30
CA LYS A 10 -41.58 31.53 12.07
C LYS A 10 -40.89 30.61 11.07
N CYS A 11 -40.32 31.16 10.01
CA CYS A 11 -39.54 30.37 9.02
C CYS A 11 -38.29 29.77 9.62
N LEU A 12 -37.57 30.55 10.45
CA LEU A 12 -36.37 30.07 11.18
C LEU A 12 -36.71 28.99 12.19
N ALA A 13 -37.81 29.17 12.93
CA ALA A 13 -38.31 28.17 13.88
C ALA A 13 -38.74 26.88 13.18
N PHE A 14 -39.39 26.99 12.02
CA PHE A 14 -39.80 25.84 11.22
C PHE A 14 -38.58 25.07 10.64
N LEU A 15 -37.59 25.80 10.15
CA LEU A 15 -36.29 25.22 9.70
C LEU A 15 -35.55 24.53 10.84
N LEU A 16 -35.57 25.13 12.03
CA LEU A 16 -34.90 24.58 13.22
C LEU A 16 -35.62 23.30 13.70
N VAL A 17 -36.96 23.28 13.67
CA VAL A 17 -37.74 22.08 13.96
C VAL A 17 -37.53 21.00 12.90
N MET A 18 -37.48 21.36 11.62
CA MET A 18 -37.25 20.41 10.52
C MET A 18 -35.82 19.78 10.56
N PHE A 19 -34.85 20.49 11.13
CA PHE A 19 -33.50 19.95 11.36
C PHE A 19 -33.40 19.13 12.66
N LEU A 20 -34.15 19.50 13.70
CA LEU A 20 -34.12 18.83 15.02
C LEU A 20 -34.91 17.53 15.06
N VAL A 21 -36.03 17.46 14.32
CA VAL A 21 -36.92 16.28 14.32
C VAL A 21 -36.24 15.03 13.77
N PRO A 22 -35.50 15.05 12.63
CA PRO A 22 -34.81 13.85 12.16
C PRO A 22 -33.62 13.44 13.03
N THR A 23 -32.97 14.42 13.74
CA THR A 23 -31.88 14.08 14.67
C THR A 23 -32.38 13.45 15.96
N LEU A 24 -33.60 13.80 16.41
CA LEU A 24 -34.28 13.18 17.56
C LEU A 24 -34.93 11.84 17.22
N ALA A 25 -35.42 11.67 15.98
CA ALA A 25 -36.04 10.42 15.53
C ALA A 25 -34.98 9.33 15.20
N MET A 26 -33.71 9.71 14.97
CA MET A 26 -32.59 8.78 14.81
C MET A 26 -31.80 8.55 16.11
N ALA A 27 -32.25 9.09 17.23
CA ALA A 27 -31.78 8.71 18.56
C ALA A 27 -32.51 7.41 19.00
N GLU A 28 -32.35 6.34 18.21
CA GLU A 28 -32.50 5.00 18.72
C GLU A 28 -31.56 4.88 19.94
N GLU A 29 -32.04 4.25 21.01
CA GLU A 29 -31.28 4.06 22.26
C GLU A 29 -29.97 3.30 22.00
N ILE A 30 -29.02 4.00 21.42
CA ILE A 30 -27.69 3.44 21.26
C ILE A 30 -27.01 3.62 22.61
N SER A 31 -26.91 2.52 23.34
CA SER A 31 -26.13 2.45 24.56
C SER A 31 -24.74 3.05 24.30
N VAL A 32 -24.44 4.16 24.97
CA VAL A 32 -23.13 4.80 24.88
C VAL A 32 -22.00 3.78 25.19
N GLY A 33 -22.31 2.80 26.04
CA GLY A 33 -21.41 1.71 26.39
C GLY A 33 -21.11 0.78 25.20
N GLU A 34 -22.11 0.44 24.37
CA GLU A 34 -21.88 -0.39 23.18
C GLU A 34 -21.06 0.35 22.14
N LYS A 35 -21.37 1.62 21.86
CA LYS A 35 -20.54 2.43 20.95
C LYS A 35 -19.10 2.63 21.42
N MET A 36 -18.91 2.79 22.74
CA MET A 36 -17.57 2.86 23.30
C MET A 36 -16.85 1.53 23.15
N ASN A 37 -17.52 0.42 23.37
CA ASN A 37 -16.93 -0.91 23.22
C ASN A 37 -16.59 -1.22 21.76
N ASP A 38 -17.47 -0.87 20.82
CA ASP A 38 -17.23 -0.98 19.38
C ASP A 38 -16.08 -0.07 18.92
N PHE A 39 -16.00 1.14 19.48
CA PHE A 39 -14.92 2.08 19.22
C PHE A 39 -13.58 1.51 19.72
N PHE A 40 -13.50 0.99 20.94
CA PHE A 40 -12.31 0.37 21.46
C PHE A 40 -11.96 -0.93 20.72
N GLY A 41 -12.96 -1.72 20.33
CA GLY A 41 -12.79 -2.94 19.53
C GLY A 41 -12.31 -2.67 18.09
N SER A 42 -12.69 -1.53 17.53
CA SER A 42 -12.25 -1.10 16.19
C SER A 42 -10.86 -0.44 16.19
N MET A 43 -10.32 -0.13 17.36
CA MET A 43 -8.94 0.39 17.45
C MET A 43 -7.94 -0.66 16.97
N GLY A 44 -6.96 -0.24 16.19
CA GLY A 44 -5.89 -1.10 15.69
C GLY A 44 -5.15 -1.88 16.78
N PHE A 45 -5.12 -1.36 18.03
CA PHE A 45 -4.55 -2.06 19.17
C PHE A 45 -5.34 -3.31 19.59
N ALA A 46 -6.67 -3.28 19.51
CA ALA A 46 -7.52 -4.43 19.83
C ALA A 46 -7.35 -5.55 18.78
N GLN A 47 -7.01 -5.20 17.54
CA GLN A 47 -6.79 -6.15 16.46
C GLN A 47 -5.36 -6.75 16.44
N LEU A 48 -4.50 -6.30 17.35
CA LEU A 48 -3.16 -6.87 17.55
C LEU A 48 -3.19 -8.23 18.30
N GLU A 49 -4.30 -8.57 18.95
CA GLU A 49 -4.46 -9.89 19.60
C GLU A 49 -4.44 -10.98 18.52
N GLY A 50 -3.31 -11.70 18.45
CA GLY A 50 -3.06 -12.78 17.48
C GLY A 50 -2.08 -12.42 16.34
N ASN A 51 -1.82 -11.15 16.05
CA ASN A 51 -0.96 -10.69 14.95
C ASN A 51 0.28 -9.93 15.42
N TRP A 52 1.00 -10.48 16.41
CA TRP A 52 2.21 -9.84 16.94
C TRP A 52 3.30 -9.59 15.86
N LEU A 53 3.28 -10.37 14.76
CA LEU A 53 4.19 -10.19 13.62
C LEU A 53 4.01 -8.82 12.95
N CYS A 54 2.80 -8.26 12.94
CA CYS A 54 2.56 -6.90 12.43
C CYS A 54 3.35 -5.86 13.23
N LEU A 55 3.45 -6.01 14.56
CA LEU A 55 4.27 -5.12 15.39
C LEU A 55 5.75 -5.18 15.03
N VAL A 56 6.27 -6.38 14.78
CA VAL A 56 7.65 -6.55 14.34
C VAL A 56 7.87 -5.84 13.00
N MET A 57 6.96 -6.01 12.04
CA MET A 57 7.06 -5.35 10.73
C MET A 57 6.91 -3.84 10.82
N ILE A 58 6.06 -3.33 11.70
CA ILE A 58 5.96 -1.89 12.00
C ILE A 58 7.29 -1.38 12.60
N ALA A 59 7.88 -2.10 13.55
CA ALA A 59 9.17 -1.73 14.12
C ALA A 59 10.28 -1.71 13.05
N VAL A 60 10.31 -2.70 12.17
CA VAL A 60 11.24 -2.75 11.03
C VAL A 60 11.02 -1.53 10.11
N SER A 61 9.78 -1.19 9.78
CA SER A 61 9.48 -0.03 8.95
C SER A 61 9.96 1.28 9.58
N LEU A 62 9.80 1.45 10.90
CA LEU A 62 10.30 2.61 11.64
C LEU A 62 11.84 2.69 11.62
N VAL A 63 12.53 1.56 11.72
CA VAL A 63 14.00 1.50 11.55
C VAL A 63 14.40 1.93 10.14
N LEU A 64 13.69 1.47 9.10
CA LEU A 64 13.94 1.88 7.72
C LEU A 64 13.68 3.38 7.52
N PHE A 65 12.64 3.94 8.14
CA PHE A 65 12.40 5.40 8.15
C PHE A 65 13.58 6.15 8.79
N TYR A 66 14.05 5.67 9.94
CA TYR A 66 15.21 6.27 10.59
C TYR A 66 16.45 6.24 9.70
N LEU A 67 16.72 5.12 9.04
CA LEU A 67 17.84 4.99 8.11
C LEU A 67 17.70 5.92 6.90
N ALA A 68 16.49 6.03 6.33
CA ALA A 68 16.23 6.89 5.18
C ALA A 68 16.37 8.37 5.52
N ILE A 69 15.78 8.82 6.65
CA ILE A 69 15.66 10.24 6.99
C ILE A 69 16.93 10.73 7.70
N VAL A 70 17.36 10.03 8.76
CA VAL A 70 18.45 10.49 9.62
C VAL A 70 19.81 10.11 9.03
N LYS A 71 19.97 8.87 8.59
CA LYS A 71 21.23 8.37 8.01
C LYS A 71 21.36 8.68 6.53
N LYS A 72 20.29 9.15 5.85
CA LYS A 72 20.24 9.51 4.43
C LYS A 72 20.68 8.37 3.50
N PHE A 73 20.40 7.12 3.87
CA PHE A 73 20.61 5.96 3.01
C PHE A 73 19.53 5.93 1.95
N GLU A 74 19.88 6.33 0.72
CA GLU A 74 19.02 6.33 -0.47
C GLU A 74 17.56 6.73 -0.17
N PRO A 75 17.31 7.97 0.29
CA PRO A 75 15.99 8.35 0.79
C PRO A 75 14.91 8.25 -0.29
N LEU A 76 15.25 8.40 -1.57
CA LEU A 76 14.30 8.30 -2.69
C LEU A 76 13.74 6.88 -2.88
N LEU A 77 14.51 5.85 -2.52
CA LEU A 77 14.10 4.47 -2.63
C LEU A 77 13.57 3.93 -1.29
N LEU A 78 14.32 4.16 -0.21
CA LEU A 78 14.05 3.55 1.08
C LEU A 78 12.81 4.12 1.77
N LEU A 79 12.52 5.42 1.57
CA LEU A 79 11.36 6.07 2.19
C LEU A 79 10.03 5.50 1.68
N PRO A 80 9.79 5.37 0.36
CA PRO A 80 8.56 4.75 -0.15
C PRO A 80 8.43 3.29 0.25
N ILE A 81 9.52 2.52 0.31
CA ILE A 81 9.51 1.12 0.76
C ILE A 81 9.08 1.03 2.22
N ALA A 82 9.69 1.85 3.11
CA ALA A 82 9.33 1.89 4.52
C ALA A 82 7.86 2.30 4.72
N PHE A 83 7.38 3.27 3.93
CA PHE A 83 6.00 3.73 3.99
C PHE A 83 5.01 2.66 3.53
N GLY A 84 5.29 1.99 2.41
CA GLY A 84 4.48 0.87 1.92
C GLY A 84 4.42 -0.27 2.94
N MET A 85 5.55 -0.63 3.54
CA MET A 85 5.64 -1.64 4.59
C MET A 85 4.82 -1.24 5.83
N LEU A 86 4.85 0.03 6.23
CA LEU A 86 4.03 0.53 7.34
C LEU A 86 2.55 0.38 7.02
N LEU A 87 2.10 0.84 5.84
CA LEU A 87 0.68 0.82 5.47
C LEU A 87 0.12 -0.60 5.35
N THR A 88 0.88 -1.53 4.78
CA THR A 88 0.44 -2.94 4.63
C THR A 88 0.33 -3.68 5.94
N ASN A 89 1.05 -3.25 6.98
CA ASN A 89 1.08 -3.89 8.29
C ASN A 89 0.27 -3.16 9.35
N LEU A 90 -0.50 -2.11 8.99
CA LEU A 90 -1.43 -1.46 9.91
C LEU A 90 -2.61 -2.40 10.21
N PRO A 91 -2.78 -2.84 11.46
CA PRO A 91 -3.86 -3.75 11.81
C PRO A 91 -5.22 -3.07 11.62
N GLY A 92 -6.17 -3.76 10.99
CA GLY A 92 -7.51 -3.28 10.74
C GLY A 92 -7.67 -2.16 9.70
N ALA A 93 -6.61 -1.78 9.03
CA ALA A 93 -6.68 -0.70 8.04
C ALA A 93 -7.39 -1.10 6.73
N GLY A 94 -7.49 -2.41 6.42
CA GLY A 94 -8.14 -2.90 5.19
C GLY A 94 -7.54 -2.32 3.90
N LEU A 95 -6.24 -1.98 3.93
CA LEU A 95 -5.58 -1.33 2.79
C LEU A 95 -5.07 -2.33 1.77
N TYR A 96 -4.72 -3.55 2.20
CA TYR A 96 -4.14 -4.59 1.37
C TYR A 96 -4.68 -5.97 1.72
N HIS A 97 -5.13 -6.70 0.70
CA HIS A 97 -5.71 -8.04 0.81
C HIS A 97 -4.93 -9.01 -0.07
N PRO A 98 -3.98 -9.79 0.50
CA PRO A 98 -3.15 -10.73 -0.26
C PRO A 98 -3.97 -11.80 -0.99
N GLU A 99 -5.16 -12.09 -0.50
CA GLU A 99 -6.10 -13.08 -1.06
C GLU A 99 -6.53 -12.75 -2.50
N LEU A 100 -6.57 -11.44 -2.84
CA LEU A 100 -6.92 -10.97 -4.18
C LEU A 100 -5.87 -11.33 -5.23
N PHE A 101 -4.65 -11.64 -4.79
CA PHE A 101 -3.49 -11.92 -5.64
C PHE A 101 -2.88 -13.30 -5.37
N ALA A 102 -3.62 -14.17 -4.70
CA ALA A 102 -3.18 -15.54 -4.40
C ALA A 102 -2.86 -16.30 -5.68
N GLU A 103 -1.94 -17.28 -5.58
CA GLU A 103 -1.51 -18.15 -6.68
C GLU A 103 -0.93 -17.39 -7.91
N GLY A 104 -0.53 -16.13 -7.74
CA GLY A 104 0.04 -15.33 -8.83
C GLY A 104 -0.98 -14.74 -9.81
N HIS A 105 -2.27 -15.03 -9.64
CA HIS A 105 -3.37 -14.55 -10.47
C HIS A 105 -4.20 -13.48 -9.76
N VAL A 106 -4.84 -12.61 -10.57
CA VAL A 106 -5.78 -11.62 -10.05
C VAL A 106 -7.17 -12.22 -9.99
N HIS A 107 -7.77 -12.27 -8.80
CA HIS A 107 -9.13 -12.76 -8.60
C HIS A 107 -10.17 -11.68 -8.93
N TRP A 108 -10.47 -11.49 -10.21
CA TRP A 108 -11.34 -10.43 -10.73
C TRP A 108 -12.74 -10.42 -10.11
N LYS A 109 -13.28 -11.58 -9.73
CA LYS A 109 -14.58 -11.67 -9.07
C LYS A 109 -14.59 -10.94 -7.72
N ASN A 110 -13.51 -11.10 -6.96
CA ASN A 110 -13.37 -10.47 -5.65
C ASN A 110 -13.08 -8.97 -5.77
N PHE A 111 -12.42 -8.54 -6.86
CA PHE A 111 -12.25 -7.13 -7.19
C PHE A 111 -13.55 -6.40 -7.56
N ALA A 112 -14.56 -7.13 -8.05
CA ALA A 112 -15.87 -6.55 -8.37
C ALA A 112 -16.67 -6.18 -7.11
N ASP A 113 -16.40 -6.82 -5.97
CA ASP A 113 -16.97 -6.47 -4.67
C ASP A 113 -16.18 -5.32 -4.03
N ALA A 114 -16.57 -4.08 -4.39
CA ALA A 114 -15.90 -2.84 -3.97
C ALA A 114 -15.76 -2.68 -2.44
N ASN A 115 -16.51 -3.44 -1.64
CA ASN A 115 -16.47 -3.35 -0.17
C ASN A 115 -15.24 -4.04 0.46
N ASN A 116 -14.54 -4.89 -0.30
CA ASN A 116 -13.41 -5.68 0.21
C ASN A 116 -12.08 -5.36 -0.49
N VAL A 117 -11.97 -4.22 -1.16
CA VAL A 117 -10.76 -3.83 -1.89
C VAL A 117 -10.17 -2.57 -1.28
N GLY A 118 -8.91 -2.66 -0.86
CA GLY A 118 -8.17 -1.55 -0.28
C GLY A 118 -7.45 -0.69 -1.33
N LEU A 119 -6.99 0.48 -0.90
CA LEU A 119 -6.24 1.38 -1.77
C LEU A 119 -4.97 0.73 -2.35
N LEU A 120 -4.24 -0.02 -1.52
CA LEU A 120 -3.01 -0.68 -1.94
C LEU A 120 -3.26 -1.83 -2.91
N ASP A 121 -4.44 -2.45 -2.85
CA ASP A 121 -4.82 -3.50 -3.81
C ASP A 121 -4.93 -2.93 -5.22
N TYR A 122 -5.55 -1.75 -5.39
CA TYR A 122 -5.61 -1.07 -6.68
C TYR A 122 -4.22 -0.67 -7.19
N LEU A 123 -3.35 -0.17 -6.32
CA LEU A 123 -1.97 0.16 -6.70
C LEU A 123 -1.19 -1.11 -7.07
N TYR A 124 -1.34 -2.18 -6.30
CA TYR A 124 -0.66 -3.45 -6.57
C TYR A 124 -1.16 -4.13 -7.84
N LEU A 125 -2.42 -3.89 -8.22
CA LEU A 125 -2.96 -4.37 -9.50
C LEU A 125 -2.12 -3.86 -10.68
N GLY A 126 -1.69 -2.61 -10.68
CA GLY A 126 -0.81 -2.05 -11.71
C GLY A 126 0.57 -2.73 -11.78
N VAL A 127 1.07 -3.24 -10.64
CA VAL A 127 2.29 -4.07 -10.59
C VAL A 127 2.03 -5.42 -11.22
N LYS A 128 0.93 -6.10 -10.84
CA LYS A 128 0.55 -7.43 -11.35
C LYS A 128 0.25 -7.43 -12.84
N LEU A 129 -0.34 -6.36 -13.36
CA LEU A 129 -0.59 -6.19 -14.79
C LEU A 129 0.67 -5.79 -15.60
N GLY A 130 1.82 -5.59 -14.93
CA GLY A 130 3.06 -5.18 -15.59
C GLY A 130 3.09 -3.72 -16.04
N ILE A 131 2.08 -2.91 -15.70
CA ILE A 131 1.99 -1.51 -16.13
C ILE A 131 3.11 -0.68 -15.48
N TYR A 132 3.27 -0.77 -14.17
CA TYR A 132 4.29 0.01 -13.45
C TYR A 132 5.71 -0.42 -13.78
N PRO A 133 6.06 -1.71 -13.86
CA PRO A 133 7.39 -2.10 -14.34
C PRO A 133 7.74 -1.52 -15.70
N CYS A 134 6.82 -1.56 -16.67
CA CYS A 134 7.05 -0.96 -17.99
C CYS A 134 7.26 0.57 -17.91
N LEU A 135 6.46 1.28 -17.09
CA LEU A 135 6.60 2.72 -16.90
C LEU A 135 7.91 3.08 -16.19
N ILE A 136 8.35 2.27 -15.22
CA ILE A 136 9.64 2.44 -14.54
C ILE A 136 10.80 2.30 -15.53
N PHE A 137 10.79 1.26 -16.35
CA PHE A 137 11.82 1.08 -17.40
C PHE A 137 11.82 2.21 -18.42
N LEU A 138 10.62 2.68 -18.82
CA LEU A 138 10.50 3.85 -19.68
C LEU A 138 11.13 5.10 -19.03
N GLY A 139 10.81 5.36 -17.75
CA GLY A 139 11.33 6.50 -17.01
C GLY A 139 12.85 6.44 -16.83
N VAL A 140 13.37 5.29 -16.42
CA VAL A 140 14.82 5.07 -16.30
C VAL A 140 15.51 5.24 -17.66
N GLY A 141 14.95 4.67 -18.73
CA GLY A 141 15.50 4.81 -20.07
C GLY A 141 15.52 6.27 -20.56
N ALA A 142 14.48 7.04 -20.25
CA ALA A 142 14.40 8.47 -20.62
C ALA A 142 15.39 9.35 -19.82
N MET A 143 15.71 8.97 -18.59
CA MET A 143 16.64 9.70 -17.72
C MET A 143 18.10 9.25 -17.87
N THR A 144 18.36 8.16 -18.60
CA THR A 144 19.69 7.61 -18.75
C THR A 144 20.54 8.49 -19.67
N ASP A 145 21.67 8.98 -19.15
CA ASP A 145 22.70 9.63 -19.94
C ASP A 145 23.60 8.60 -20.61
N PHE A 146 23.45 8.45 -21.91
CA PHE A 146 24.28 7.53 -22.72
C PHE A 146 25.66 8.11 -23.09
N GLY A 147 25.93 9.38 -22.77
CA GLY A 147 27.19 10.04 -23.07
C GLY A 147 28.43 9.28 -22.59
N PRO A 148 28.47 8.89 -21.29
CA PRO A 148 29.60 8.13 -20.75
C PRO A 148 29.79 6.75 -21.40
N LEU A 149 28.69 6.12 -21.80
CA LEU A 149 28.71 4.81 -22.48
C LEU A 149 29.26 4.91 -23.89
N LEU A 150 28.89 5.95 -24.62
CA LEU A 150 29.37 6.23 -25.97
C LEU A 150 30.87 6.64 -25.96
N ALA A 151 31.31 7.39 -24.93
CA ALA A 151 32.67 7.79 -24.75
C ALA A 151 33.62 6.61 -24.43
N ASN A 152 33.11 5.57 -23.76
CA ASN A 152 33.85 4.40 -23.34
C ASN A 152 33.12 3.09 -23.74
N PRO A 153 33.24 2.66 -25.02
CA PRO A 153 32.54 1.47 -25.51
C PRO A 153 32.83 0.17 -24.73
N LYS A 154 34.01 0.12 -24.04
CA LYS A 154 34.35 -1.01 -23.18
C LYS A 154 33.35 -1.23 -22.02
N SER A 155 32.60 -0.21 -21.66
CA SER A 155 31.56 -0.31 -20.63
C SER A 155 30.40 -1.27 -21.01
N PHE A 156 30.20 -1.56 -22.28
CA PHE A 156 29.30 -2.63 -22.73
C PHE A 156 29.70 -4.01 -22.21
N LEU A 157 30.99 -4.24 -21.99
CA LEU A 157 31.49 -5.51 -21.43
C LEU A 157 31.01 -5.73 -20.00
N LEU A 158 30.73 -4.67 -19.23
CA LEU A 158 30.14 -4.79 -17.89
C LEU A 158 28.73 -5.37 -17.94
N GLY A 159 27.90 -4.97 -18.92
CA GLY A 159 26.59 -5.55 -19.15
C GLY A 159 26.68 -7.04 -19.56
N ALA A 160 27.62 -7.37 -20.42
CA ALA A 160 27.89 -8.77 -20.79
C ALA A 160 28.35 -9.59 -19.57
N ALA A 161 29.23 -9.05 -18.74
CA ALA A 161 29.69 -9.69 -17.51
C ALA A 161 28.53 -9.94 -16.52
N ALA A 162 27.61 -8.98 -16.38
CA ALA A 162 26.41 -9.13 -15.56
C ALA A 162 25.52 -10.28 -16.06
N GLN A 163 25.31 -10.41 -17.38
CA GLN A 163 24.55 -11.53 -17.96
C GLN A 163 25.23 -12.88 -17.71
N VAL A 164 26.54 -12.96 -17.86
CA VAL A 164 27.31 -14.18 -17.56
C VAL A 164 27.17 -14.54 -16.07
N ALA A 165 27.17 -13.55 -15.17
CA ALA A 165 26.98 -13.79 -13.74
C ALA A 165 25.59 -14.39 -13.43
N ILE A 166 24.54 -13.88 -14.05
CA ILE A 166 23.16 -14.41 -13.90
C ILE A 166 23.10 -15.88 -14.32
N PHE A 167 23.63 -16.21 -15.49
CA PHE A 167 23.67 -17.60 -15.96
C PHE A 167 24.55 -18.49 -15.08
N ALA A 168 25.71 -17.99 -14.65
CA ALA A 168 26.59 -18.74 -13.75
C ALA A 168 25.89 -19.07 -12.42
N THR A 169 25.17 -18.10 -11.86
CA THR A 169 24.40 -18.27 -10.62
C THR A 169 23.27 -19.29 -10.82
N PHE A 170 22.54 -19.21 -11.94
CA PHE A 170 21.49 -20.16 -12.29
C PHE A 170 22.02 -21.59 -12.39
N PHE A 171 23.07 -21.80 -13.17
CA PHE A 171 23.68 -23.12 -13.29
C PHE A 171 24.33 -23.61 -12.00
N GLY A 172 24.92 -22.70 -11.23
CA GLY A 172 25.45 -23.01 -9.90
C GLY A 172 24.36 -23.51 -8.94
N ALA A 173 23.21 -22.85 -8.94
CA ALA A 173 22.05 -23.27 -8.13
C ALA A 173 21.53 -24.65 -8.56
N LEU A 174 21.42 -24.92 -9.88
CA LEU A 174 21.07 -26.24 -10.38
C LEU A 174 22.07 -27.33 -9.98
N ALA A 175 23.35 -27.04 -10.01
CA ALA A 175 24.41 -27.95 -9.58
C ALA A 175 24.34 -28.29 -8.08
N LEU A 176 23.82 -27.35 -7.26
CA LEU A 176 23.58 -27.54 -5.84
C LEU A 176 22.26 -28.32 -5.54
N GLY A 177 21.48 -28.67 -6.59
CA GLY A 177 20.27 -29.48 -6.45
C GLY A 177 18.97 -28.70 -6.23
N PHE A 178 18.96 -27.39 -6.46
CA PHE A 178 17.72 -26.59 -6.45
C PHE A 178 16.85 -26.90 -7.67
N SER A 179 15.52 -26.76 -7.53
CA SER A 179 14.59 -26.87 -8.66
C SER A 179 14.81 -25.74 -9.69
N TYR A 180 14.35 -25.95 -10.93
CA TYR A 180 14.47 -24.92 -11.99
C TYR A 180 13.83 -23.60 -11.61
N GLU A 181 12.70 -23.62 -10.92
CA GLU A 181 11.99 -22.41 -10.44
C GLU A 181 12.79 -21.67 -9.38
N GLN A 182 13.35 -22.41 -8.42
CA GLN A 182 14.20 -21.86 -7.37
C GLN A 182 15.51 -21.32 -7.95
N ALA A 183 16.15 -22.07 -8.84
CA ALA A 183 17.38 -21.63 -9.50
C ALA A 183 17.15 -20.38 -10.36
N GLY A 184 15.99 -20.28 -11.03
CA GLY A 184 15.59 -19.07 -11.76
C GLY A 184 15.44 -17.87 -10.84
N SER A 185 14.75 -18.04 -9.70
CA SER A 185 14.60 -16.98 -8.70
C SER A 185 15.94 -16.52 -8.12
N ILE A 186 16.85 -17.45 -7.81
CA ILE A 186 18.21 -17.15 -7.31
C ILE A 186 19.03 -16.41 -8.36
N GLY A 187 18.88 -16.76 -9.64
CA GLY A 187 19.62 -16.12 -10.73
C GLY A 187 19.20 -14.68 -11.03
N ILE A 188 17.97 -14.29 -10.64
CA ILE A 188 17.41 -12.95 -10.89
C ILE A 188 17.75 -11.98 -9.75
N ILE A 189 17.93 -12.47 -8.52
CA ILE A 189 18.31 -11.66 -7.36
C ILE A 189 19.76 -11.21 -7.48
#